data_06efafe33393a013910464822515a015
#
_entry.id   06efafe33393a013910464822515a015
#
_cell.length_a   1.000
_cell.length_b   1.000
_cell.length_c   1.000
_cell.angle_alpha   90.00
_cell.angle_beta   90.00
_cell.angle_gamma   90.00
#
_symmetry.space_group_name_H-M   'P 1'
#
loop_
_entity.id
_entity.type
_entity.pdbx_description
1 polymer ?
#
loop_
_entity_poly.entity_id
_entity_poly.type
_entity_poly.pdbx_seq_one_letter_code
_entity_poly.pdbx_strand_id
1 'polypeptide(L)'
;MASWGSCDFHELRDLNERIKAAASEQEMDAFYTGLLDEMMNGLLTDVKELTPVDRGHLRRNWFITKAKRSGKVYHADIYNNIEYAPYVENGHRQEVGRYVPAIGKRLVNGFVEGRHMLREGLFDLQRDAPDFIKTKSEKFLSRMMEGK
;
A
#
# COMPACT_ATOMS: atom_id res chain seq x y z
N MET A 1 -7.68 11.92 -12.82
CA MET A 1 -6.58 11.05 -12.36
C MET A 1 -5.48 11.92 -11.79
N ALA A 2 -5.07 11.68 -10.60
CA ALA A 2 -3.87 12.30 -10.08
C ALA A 2 -2.66 11.81 -10.88
N SER A 3 -1.91 12.72 -11.47
CA SER A 3 -0.61 12.42 -12.06
C SER A 3 0.35 12.12 -10.91
N TRP A 4 0.62 10.87 -10.69
CA TRP A 4 1.64 10.41 -9.76
C TRP A 4 2.99 10.54 -10.47
N GLY A 5 3.73 11.58 -10.23
CA GLY A 5 5.09 11.83 -10.68
C GLY A 5 5.59 11.07 -11.93
N SER A 6 6.41 11.68 -12.72
CA SER A 6 7.03 10.97 -13.85
C SER A 6 7.99 9.90 -13.32
N CYS A 7 7.54 8.67 -13.31
CA CYS A 7 8.44 7.53 -13.14
C CYS A 7 8.90 7.08 -14.53
N ASP A 8 10.20 6.94 -14.73
CA ASP A 8 10.71 6.36 -15.96
C ASP A 8 10.53 4.83 -15.91
N PHE A 9 9.43 4.37 -16.52
CA PHE A 9 9.12 2.95 -16.63
C PHE A 9 9.90 2.23 -17.73
N HIS A 10 10.71 2.93 -18.49
CA HIS A 10 11.44 2.33 -19.61
C HIS A 10 12.40 1.23 -19.13
N GLU A 11 13.16 1.54 -18.09
CA GLU A 11 14.10 0.61 -17.47
C GLU A 11 13.38 -0.62 -16.86
N LEU A 12 12.23 -0.42 -16.26
CA LEU A 12 11.41 -1.53 -15.74
C LEU A 12 10.81 -2.39 -16.85
N ARG A 13 10.47 -1.83 -18.00
CA ARG A 13 10.03 -2.59 -19.17
C ARG A 13 11.15 -3.45 -19.72
N ASP A 14 12.34 -2.92 -19.85
CA ASP A 14 13.51 -3.67 -20.30
C ASP A 14 13.82 -4.84 -19.37
N LEU A 15 13.76 -4.63 -18.07
CA LEU A 15 13.91 -5.67 -17.05
C LEU A 15 12.84 -6.75 -17.19
N ASN A 16 11.58 -6.36 -17.40
CA ASN A 16 10.48 -7.29 -17.60
C ASN A 16 10.68 -8.17 -18.86
N GLU A 17 11.10 -7.57 -19.97
CA GLU A 17 11.41 -8.35 -21.19
C GLU A 17 12.57 -9.33 -20.98
N ARG A 18 13.59 -8.92 -20.24
CA ARG A 18 14.71 -9.81 -19.87
C ARG A 18 14.27 -10.96 -18.97
N ILE A 19 13.36 -10.69 -18.02
CA ILE A 19 12.77 -11.73 -17.16
C ILE A 19 11.96 -12.71 -17.99
N LYS A 20 11.13 -12.24 -18.91
CA LYS A 20 10.34 -13.09 -19.80
C LYS A 20 11.22 -14.00 -20.67
N ALA A 21 12.38 -13.52 -21.08
CA ALA A 21 13.33 -14.30 -21.87
C ALA A 21 14.09 -15.34 -21.04
N ALA A 22 14.30 -15.09 -19.74
CA ALA A 22 15.15 -15.90 -18.88
C ALA A 22 14.39 -16.91 -18.00
N ALA A 23 13.11 -16.69 -17.74
CA ALA A 23 12.31 -17.45 -16.79
C ALA A 23 11.07 -18.08 -17.43
N SER A 24 10.63 -19.21 -16.89
CA SER A 24 9.35 -19.81 -17.23
C SER A 24 8.18 -18.96 -16.70
N GLU A 25 6.98 -19.19 -17.22
CA GLU A 25 5.77 -18.50 -16.75
C GLU A 25 5.53 -18.74 -15.26
N GLN A 26 5.77 -19.96 -14.77
CA GLN A 26 5.64 -20.28 -13.35
C GLN A 26 6.65 -19.52 -12.47
N GLU A 27 7.90 -19.44 -12.92
CA GLU A 27 8.95 -18.68 -12.22
C GLU A 27 8.64 -17.19 -12.18
N MET A 28 8.12 -16.64 -13.28
CA MET A 28 7.67 -15.25 -13.34
C MET A 28 6.50 -14.98 -12.39
N ASP A 29 5.49 -15.85 -12.37
CA ASP A 29 4.34 -15.71 -11.48
C ASP A 29 4.76 -15.77 -10.02
N ALA A 30 5.62 -16.70 -9.65
CA ALA A 30 6.15 -16.80 -8.28
C ALA A 30 6.95 -15.54 -7.91
N PHE A 31 7.75 -15.03 -8.83
CA PHE A 31 8.51 -13.81 -8.61
C PHE A 31 7.61 -12.59 -8.40
N TYR A 32 6.66 -12.34 -9.30
CA TYR A 32 5.81 -11.14 -9.21
C TYR A 32 4.80 -11.20 -8.06
N THR A 33 4.25 -12.37 -7.76
CA THR A 33 3.38 -12.52 -6.58
C THR A 33 4.16 -12.31 -5.29
N GLY A 34 5.36 -12.87 -5.19
CA GLY A 34 6.24 -12.65 -4.04
C GLY A 34 6.68 -11.20 -3.88
N LEU A 35 7.00 -10.53 -5.00
CA LEU A 35 7.35 -9.12 -5.03
C LEU A 35 6.21 -8.24 -4.50
N LEU A 36 5.00 -8.48 -4.99
CA LEU A 36 3.82 -7.73 -4.56
C LEU A 36 3.47 -8.02 -3.10
N ASP A 37 3.56 -9.27 -2.66
CA ASP A 37 3.35 -9.63 -1.25
C ASP A 37 4.34 -8.89 -0.31
N GLU A 38 5.59 -8.79 -0.71
CA GLU A 38 6.61 -8.05 0.05
C GLU A 38 6.30 -6.54 0.12
N MET A 39 5.90 -5.96 -1.02
CA MET A 39 5.46 -4.56 -1.07
C MET A 39 4.24 -4.31 -0.20
N MET A 40 3.25 -5.21 -0.21
CA MET A 40 2.04 -5.09 0.60
C MET A 40 2.32 -5.23 2.10
N ASN A 41 3.25 -6.09 2.50
CA ASN A 41 3.69 -6.17 3.90
C ASN A 41 4.37 -4.88 4.38
N GLY A 42 5.18 -4.27 3.53
CA GLY A 42 5.75 -2.95 3.79
C GLY A 42 4.67 -1.87 3.96
N LEU A 43 3.72 -1.82 3.03
CA LEU A 43 2.58 -0.91 3.10
C LEU A 43 1.76 -1.10 4.38
N LEU A 44 1.48 -2.34 4.76
CA LEU A 44 0.75 -2.65 5.99
C LEU A 44 1.46 -2.11 7.23
N THR A 45 2.78 -2.26 7.29
CA THR A 45 3.60 -1.73 8.37
C THR A 45 3.51 -0.20 8.43
N ASP A 46 3.70 0.47 7.30
CA ASP A 46 3.66 1.93 7.20
C ASP A 46 2.29 2.49 7.59
N VAL A 47 1.22 1.90 7.07
CA VAL A 47 -0.15 2.32 7.37
C VAL A 47 -0.47 2.13 8.86
N LYS A 48 -0.02 1.02 9.46
CA LYS A 48 -0.18 0.80 10.90
C LYS A 48 0.58 1.82 11.74
N GLU A 49 1.79 2.20 11.34
CA GLU A 49 2.58 3.22 12.02
C GLU A 49 1.92 4.60 11.94
N LEU A 50 1.34 4.93 10.79
CA LEU A 50 0.61 6.19 10.57
C LEU A 50 -0.75 6.24 11.25
N THR A 51 -1.29 5.09 11.68
CA THR A 51 -2.60 5.01 12.31
C THR A 51 -2.55 5.53 13.74
N PRO A 52 -3.40 6.53 14.10
CA PRO A 52 -3.47 7.02 15.47
C PRO A 52 -3.93 5.92 16.42
N VAL A 53 -3.37 5.94 17.63
CA VAL A 53 -3.66 4.94 18.65
C VAL A 53 -4.36 5.58 19.83
N ASP A 54 -5.63 5.19 20.05
CA ASP A 54 -6.32 5.35 21.31
C ASP A 54 -6.19 4.05 22.11
N ARG A 55 -6.96 3.02 21.73
CA ARG A 55 -6.87 1.67 22.32
C ARG A 55 -6.23 0.63 21.37
N GLY A 56 -5.69 1.09 20.26
CA GLY A 56 -5.08 0.24 19.23
C GLY A 56 -6.07 -0.53 18.36
N HIS A 57 -7.36 -0.28 18.51
CA HIS A 57 -8.40 -1.02 17.80
C HIS A 57 -8.32 -0.80 16.28
N LEU A 58 -8.23 0.45 15.84
CA LEU A 58 -8.09 0.80 14.43
C LEU A 58 -6.81 0.21 13.83
N ARG A 59 -5.68 0.37 14.50
CA ARG A 59 -4.37 -0.13 14.05
C ARG A 59 -4.36 -1.64 13.86
N ARG A 60 -4.95 -2.41 14.76
CA ARG A 60 -4.97 -3.88 14.68
C ARG A 60 -5.89 -4.43 13.60
N ASN A 61 -6.78 -3.62 13.06
CA ASN A 61 -7.77 -4.05 12.06
C ASN A 61 -7.39 -3.70 10.61
N TRP A 62 -6.14 -3.37 10.35
CA TRP A 62 -5.60 -3.32 9.00
C TRP A 62 -5.20 -4.72 8.54
N PHE A 63 -5.65 -5.09 7.34
CA PHE A 63 -5.40 -6.39 6.71
C PHE A 63 -5.00 -6.23 5.26
N ILE A 64 -4.22 -7.18 4.77
CA ILE A 64 -3.88 -7.30 3.35
C ILE A 64 -4.31 -8.67 2.83
N THR A 65 -4.62 -8.74 1.53
CA THR A 65 -4.81 -10.01 0.82
C THR A 65 -3.50 -10.50 0.24
N LYS A 66 -3.43 -11.79 -0.07
CA LYS A 66 -2.33 -12.37 -0.84
C LYS A 66 -2.36 -11.85 -2.27
N ALA A 67 -1.19 -11.63 -2.86
CA ALA A 67 -1.07 -11.28 -4.26
C ALA A 67 -1.64 -12.37 -5.17
N LYS A 68 -2.39 -11.96 -6.17
CA LYS A 68 -3.02 -12.85 -7.18
C LYS A 68 -2.81 -12.29 -8.57
N ARG A 69 -2.70 -13.18 -9.53
CA ARG A 69 -2.68 -12.82 -10.94
C ARG A 69 -4.11 -12.87 -11.51
N SER A 70 -4.46 -11.85 -12.27
CA SER A 70 -5.66 -11.82 -13.11
C SER A 70 -5.27 -11.36 -14.52
N GLY A 71 -5.21 -12.29 -15.47
CA GLY A 71 -4.72 -12.02 -16.81
C GLY A 71 -3.25 -11.60 -16.82
N LYS A 72 -2.99 -10.33 -17.15
CA LYS A 72 -1.64 -9.74 -17.18
C LYS A 72 -1.34 -8.84 -15.96
N VAL A 73 -2.24 -8.79 -15.02
CA VAL A 73 -2.17 -7.89 -13.86
C VAL A 73 -2.05 -8.70 -12.57
N TYR A 74 -1.14 -8.28 -11.72
CA TYR A 74 -1.03 -8.77 -10.35
C TYR A 74 -1.67 -7.75 -9.41
N HIS A 75 -2.49 -8.22 -8.48
CA HIS A 75 -3.22 -7.36 -7.56
C HIS A 75 -3.24 -7.93 -6.15
N ALA A 76 -3.34 -7.05 -5.18
CA ALA A 76 -3.58 -7.32 -3.78
C ALA A 76 -4.31 -6.12 -3.17
N ASP A 77 -5.06 -6.36 -2.11
CA ASP A 77 -5.85 -5.34 -1.45
C ASP A 77 -5.35 -5.09 -0.03
N ILE A 78 -5.49 -3.84 0.42
CA ILE A 78 -5.37 -3.45 1.83
C ILE A 78 -6.70 -2.86 2.28
N TYR A 79 -7.16 -3.24 3.47
CA TYR A 79 -8.44 -2.79 4.00
C TYR A 79 -8.44 -2.76 5.52
N ASN A 80 -9.41 -2.03 6.08
CA ASN A 80 -9.66 -1.98 7.51
C ASN A 80 -11.12 -2.34 7.78
N ASN A 81 -11.36 -3.23 8.75
CA ASN A 81 -12.69 -3.72 9.10
C ASN A 81 -13.47 -2.80 10.05
N ILE A 82 -12.87 -1.72 10.50
CA ILE A 82 -13.50 -0.82 11.46
C ILE A 82 -14.43 0.16 10.73
N GLU A 83 -15.67 0.21 11.18
CA GLU A 83 -16.73 1.02 10.58
C GLU A 83 -16.37 2.52 10.51
N TYR A 84 -15.66 3.04 11.51
CA TYR A 84 -15.26 4.45 11.53
C TYR A 84 -13.91 4.73 10.81
N ALA A 85 -13.23 3.73 10.26
CA ALA A 85 -11.95 3.91 9.57
C ALA A 85 -11.98 4.97 8.45
N PRO A 86 -13.02 5.03 7.58
CA PRO A 86 -13.11 6.07 6.56
C PRO A 86 -13.17 7.49 7.12
N TYR A 87 -13.77 7.67 8.28
CA TYR A 87 -13.86 8.97 8.95
C TYR A 87 -12.51 9.42 9.50
N VAL A 88 -11.70 8.49 10.00
CA VAL A 88 -10.34 8.79 10.46
C VAL A 88 -9.43 9.07 9.27
N GLU A 89 -9.57 8.32 8.18
CA GLU A 89 -8.79 8.52 6.95
C GLU A 89 -9.06 9.88 6.31
N ASN A 90 -10.32 10.20 6.08
CA ASN A 90 -10.73 11.35 5.27
C ASN A 90 -11.16 12.57 6.10
N GLY A 91 -11.30 12.41 7.40
CA GLY A 91 -11.94 13.42 8.24
C GLY A 91 -13.47 13.32 8.17
N HIS A 92 -14.12 14.09 8.99
CA HIS A 92 -15.58 14.12 9.04
C HIS A 92 -16.12 15.44 9.55
N ARG A 93 -17.34 15.74 9.12
CA ARG A 93 -18.10 16.87 9.67
C ARG A 93 -18.61 16.54 11.06
N GLN A 94 -18.69 17.55 11.91
CA GLN A 94 -19.31 17.44 13.21
C GLN A 94 -20.20 18.67 13.51
N GLU A 95 -21.19 18.46 14.36
CA GLU A 95 -22.15 19.50 14.71
C GLU A 95 -21.54 20.41 15.80
N VAL A 96 -21.29 21.68 15.44
CA VAL A 96 -20.79 22.68 16.38
C VAL A 96 -21.80 22.90 17.51
N GLY A 97 -21.33 22.94 18.75
CA GLY A 97 -22.15 23.11 19.92
C GLY A 97 -22.73 21.83 20.52
N ARG A 98 -22.60 20.67 19.80
CA ARG A 98 -23.02 19.38 20.33
C ARG A 98 -22.20 19.02 21.56
N TYR A 99 -22.90 18.66 22.65
CA TYR A 99 -22.24 18.16 23.86
C TYR A 99 -21.83 16.70 23.72
N VAL A 100 -20.59 16.39 24.05
CA VAL A 100 -20.04 15.03 24.00
C VAL A 100 -19.73 14.57 25.43
N PRO A 101 -20.55 13.68 26.00
CA PRO A 101 -20.39 13.25 27.42
C PRO A 101 -19.03 12.60 27.69
N ALA A 102 -18.49 11.86 26.71
CA ALA A 102 -17.20 11.15 26.83
C ALA A 102 -16.02 12.06 27.12
N ILE A 103 -16.06 13.32 26.67
CA ILE A 103 -15.01 14.31 26.89
C ILE A 103 -15.48 15.49 27.78
N GLY A 104 -16.75 15.51 28.17
CA GLY A 104 -17.34 16.54 29.01
C GLY A 104 -17.35 17.93 28.40
N LYS A 105 -17.30 18.07 27.08
CA LYS A 105 -17.18 19.34 26.35
C LYS A 105 -18.12 19.40 25.15
N ARG A 106 -18.37 20.62 24.68
CA ARG A 106 -19.08 20.87 23.41
C ARG A 106 -18.09 20.97 22.27
N LEU A 107 -18.52 20.49 21.10
CA LEU A 107 -17.73 20.55 19.86
C LEU A 107 -17.63 22.02 19.39
N VAL A 108 -16.43 22.46 19.08
CA VAL A 108 -16.17 23.85 18.64
C VAL A 108 -15.83 23.93 17.15
N ASN A 109 -15.35 22.85 16.55
CA ASN A 109 -14.98 22.79 15.13
C ASN A 109 -16.07 22.07 14.32
N GLY A 110 -16.37 22.58 13.14
CA GLY A 110 -17.35 21.96 12.23
C GLY A 110 -16.78 20.80 11.42
N PHE A 111 -15.46 20.59 11.46
CA PHE A 111 -14.78 19.52 10.73
C PHE A 111 -13.59 19.01 11.52
N VAL A 112 -13.37 17.69 11.47
CA VAL A 112 -12.17 17.01 11.98
C VAL A 112 -11.33 16.57 10.80
N GLU A 113 -10.09 17.03 10.76
CA GLU A 113 -9.15 16.66 9.71
C GLU A 113 -8.87 15.16 9.70
N GLY A 114 -8.77 14.58 8.48
CA GLY A 114 -8.36 13.21 8.27
C GLY A 114 -6.90 12.97 8.60
N ARG A 115 -6.57 11.75 8.95
CA ARG A 115 -5.19 11.32 9.23
C ARG A 115 -4.46 10.79 8.00
N HIS A 116 -5.20 10.47 6.94
CA HIS A 116 -4.66 10.03 5.65
C HIS A 116 -3.64 8.88 5.74
N MET A 117 -3.88 7.95 6.63
CA MET A 117 -3.01 6.80 6.90
C MET A 117 -2.72 5.97 5.65
N LEU A 118 -3.79 5.62 4.93
CA LEU A 118 -3.70 4.85 3.69
C LEU A 118 -3.12 5.70 2.54
N ARG A 119 -3.57 6.92 2.41
CA ARG A 119 -3.10 7.83 1.36
C ARG A 119 -1.60 8.09 1.46
N GLU A 120 -1.10 8.39 2.65
CA GLU A 120 0.33 8.62 2.89
C GLU A 120 1.15 7.34 2.70
N GLY A 121 0.67 6.21 3.21
CA GLY A 121 1.31 4.91 3.00
C GLY A 121 1.41 4.52 1.53
N LEU A 122 0.34 4.72 0.76
CA LEU A 122 0.33 4.48 -0.69
C LEU A 122 1.24 5.44 -1.45
N PHE A 123 1.29 6.69 -1.04
CA PHE A 123 2.18 7.68 -1.64
C PHE A 123 3.66 7.26 -1.47
N ASP A 124 4.05 6.87 -0.27
CA ASP A 124 5.40 6.39 0.02
C ASP A 124 5.72 5.12 -0.77
N LEU A 125 4.79 4.17 -0.83
CA LEU A 125 4.95 2.96 -1.62
C LEU A 125 5.17 3.27 -3.11
N GLN A 126 4.37 4.15 -3.68
CA GLN A 126 4.48 4.52 -5.10
C GLN A 126 5.78 5.25 -5.41
N ARG A 127 6.26 6.08 -4.49
CA ARG A 127 7.54 6.76 -4.63
C ARG A 127 8.70 5.76 -4.64
N ASP A 128 8.68 4.77 -3.76
CA ASP A 128 9.79 3.85 -3.55
C ASP A 128 9.72 2.58 -4.43
N ALA A 129 8.54 2.27 -4.98
CA ALA A 129 8.28 1.06 -5.76
C ALA A 129 9.22 0.87 -6.97
N PRO A 130 9.53 1.88 -7.81
CA PRO A 130 10.39 1.69 -8.95
C PRO A 130 11.77 1.15 -8.60
N ASP A 131 12.43 1.74 -7.61
CA ASP A 131 13.76 1.31 -7.15
C ASP A 131 13.72 -0.07 -6.51
N PHE A 132 12.69 -0.35 -5.73
CA PHE A 132 12.46 -1.65 -5.12
C PHE A 132 12.28 -2.75 -6.17
N ILE A 133 11.40 -2.52 -7.15
CA ILE A 133 11.13 -3.46 -8.24
C ILE A 133 12.40 -3.70 -9.06
N LYS A 134 13.13 -2.64 -9.40
CA LYS A 134 14.39 -2.73 -10.13
C LYS A 134 15.41 -3.61 -9.40
N THR A 135 15.67 -3.33 -8.12
CA THR A 135 16.63 -4.08 -7.31
C THR A 135 16.27 -5.56 -7.22
N LYS A 136 15.00 -5.88 -6.97
CA LYS A 136 14.52 -7.27 -6.88
C LYS A 136 14.58 -7.97 -8.23
N SER A 137 14.24 -7.28 -9.32
CA SER A 137 14.28 -7.83 -10.69
C SER A 137 15.71 -8.14 -11.13
N GLU A 138 16.66 -7.29 -10.82
CA GLU A 138 18.09 -7.52 -11.11
C GLU A 138 18.63 -8.74 -10.35
N LYS A 139 18.28 -8.87 -9.06
CA LYS A 139 18.65 -10.05 -8.26
C LYS A 139 18.03 -11.34 -8.79
N PHE A 140 16.78 -11.29 -9.22
CA PHE A 140 16.09 -12.43 -9.83
C PHE A 140 16.78 -12.87 -11.12
N LEU A 141 17.08 -11.92 -12.01
CA LEU A 141 17.80 -12.18 -13.26
C LEU A 141 19.19 -12.79 -13.01
N SER A 142 19.95 -12.24 -12.06
CA SER A 142 21.27 -12.79 -11.70
C SER A 142 21.18 -14.26 -11.28
N ARG A 143 20.20 -14.61 -10.44
CA ARG A 143 19.96 -16.00 -10.02
C ARG A 143 19.57 -16.90 -11.19
N MET A 144 18.74 -16.42 -12.12
CA MET A 144 18.35 -17.18 -13.31
C MET A 144 19.55 -17.45 -14.23
N MET A 145 20.45 -16.50 -14.36
CA MET A 145 21.64 -16.63 -15.19
C MET A 145 22.71 -17.54 -14.53
N GLU A 146 22.85 -17.49 -13.24
CA GLU A 146 23.81 -18.34 -12.49
C GLU A 146 23.34 -19.79 -12.40
N GLY A 147 22.04 -20.04 -12.38
CA GLY A 147 21.43 -21.37 -12.34
C GLY A 147 21.45 -22.12 -13.68
N LYS A 148 21.94 -21.49 -14.71
CA LYS A 148 22.12 -22.08 -16.05
C LYS A 148 23.62 -22.27 -16.30
#